data_c406bd625ed6c6777683a774278e1b50
#
_entry.id   c406bd625ed6c6777683a774278e1b50
#
_cell.length_a   1.000
_cell.length_b   1.000
_cell.length_c   1.000
_cell.angle_alpha   90.00
_cell.angle_beta   90.00
_cell.angle_gamma   90.00
#
_symmetry.space_group_name_H-M   'P 1'
#
loop_
_entity.id
_entity.type
_entity.pdbx_description
1 polymer ?
#
loop_
_entity_poly.entity_id
_entity_poly.type
_entity_poly.pdbx_seq_one_letter_code
_entity_poly.pdbx_strand_id
1 'polypeptide(L)'
;VTNGAAPVLETRDLTVRRGRAVVLDRVSLALPPGSITALVGPNGAGKSTLIAAVLGQIEFEGRILFHWRRDGRIGFVPQRFATDPTLPLTAGEFLALTRQRRPLCLGIAAAVRARVDGLLADADLGGFASRPLGMLSGGEMQRLLLANATDPLPELLLLDEPATGLDERAVRRFEEHLRAARAGSGITTLLISHDPAQVRRLADHVVELDRAVVRHAASVGLS
;
A
#
# COMPACT_ATOMS: atom_id res chain seq x y z
N VAL A 1 -7.50 -12.11 -20.33
CA VAL A 1 -8.41 -13.25 -20.09
C VAL A 1 -8.38 -13.49 -18.60
N THR A 2 -9.30 -12.89 -17.86
CA THR A 2 -9.41 -12.99 -16.40
C THR A 2 -10.03 -14.34 -16.07
N ASN A 3 -9.30 -15.13 -15.31
CA ASN A 3 -9.78 -16.36 -14.70
C ASN A 3 -11.01 -16.01 -13.83
N GLY A 4 -12.21 -16.41 -14.25
CA GLY A 4 -13.58 -16.26 -13.71
C GLY A 4 -13.91 -15.73 -12.31
N ALA A 5 -12.98 -15.18 -11.56
CA ALA A 5 -13.21 -14.62 -10.23
C ALA A 5 -13.42 -13.09 -10.31
N ALA A 6 -14.43 -12.58 -9.61
CA ALA A 6 -14.68 -11.14 -9.51
C ALA A 6 -13.44 -10.38 -9.00
N PRO A 7 -13.10 -9.21 -9.57
CA PRO A 7 -11.99 -8.38 -9.10
C PRO A 7 -12.24 -7.91 -7.67
N VAL A 8 -11.19 -7.72 -6.86
CA VAL A 8 -11.34 -7.19 -5.48
C VAL A 8 -11.70 -5.70 -5.52
N LEU A 9 -11.13 -4.97 -6.46
CA LEU A 9 -11.43 -3.56 -6.73
C LEU A 9 -11.74 -3.38 -8.22
N GLU A 10 -12.80 -2.66 -8.51
CA GLU A 10 -13.15 -2.21 -9.85
C GLU A 10 -13.49 -0.72 -9.85
N THR A 11 -12.90 0.06 -10.73
CA THR A 11 -13.34 1.43 -11.01
C THR A 11 -14.05 1.46 -12.35
N ARG A 12 -15.14 2.22 -12.46
CA ARG A 12 -15.90 2.43 -13.69
C ARG A 12 -16.08 3.91 -13.95
N ASP A 13 -15.53 4.38 -15.07
CA ASP A 13 -15.59 5.78 -15.52
C ASP A 13 -15.19 6.77 -14.42
N LEU A 14 -14.18 6.42 -13.62
CA LEU A 14 -13.73 7.24 -12.50
C LEU A 14 -13.11 8.53 -13.02
N THR A 15 -13.74 9.64 -12.67
CA THR A 15 -13.29 10.99 -13.03
C THR A 15 -13.02 11.80 -11.76
N VAL A 16 -11.84 12.40 -11.69
CA VAL A 16 -11.44 13.29 -10.58
C VAL A 16 -11.03 14.63 -11.12
N ARG A 17 -11.57 15.69 -10.50
CA ARG A 17 -11.27 17.09 -10.83
C ARG A 17 -10.57 17.78 -9.67
N ARG A 18 -9.59 18.62 -9.98
CA ARG A 18 -8.99 19.57 -9.04
C ARG A 18 -9.19 20.98 -9.59
N GLY A 19 -10.17 21.69 -9.05
CA GLY A 19 -10.61 22.95 -9.62
C GLY A 19 -11.12 22.76 -11.04
N ARG A 20 -10.51 23.44 -12.03
CA ARG A 20 -10.86 23.30 -13.45
C ARG A 20 -10.13 22.17 -14.18
N ALA A 21 -9.09 21.60 -13.57
CA ALA A 21 -8.29 20.55 -14.21
C ALA A 21 -8.90 19.17 -13.97
N VAL A 22 -9.03 18.37 -15.04
CA VAL A 22 -9.36 16.95 -14.96
C VAL A 22 -8.05 16.20 -14.71
N VAL A 23 -7.95 15.51 -13.56
CA VAL A 23 -6.77 14.72 -13.17
C VAL A 23 -6.92 13.27 -13.58
N LEU A 24 -8.12 12.71 -13.43
CA LEU A 24 -8.52 11.40 -13.95
C LEU A 24 -9.75 11.59 -14.82
N ASP A 25 -9.77 10.97 -16.01
CA ASP A 25 -10.90 11.06 -16.94
C ASP A 25 -11.40 9.66 -17.31
N ARG A 26 -12.54 9.28 -16.76
CA ARG A 26 -13.23 8.01 -17.02
C ARG A 26 -12.33 6.78 -16.91
N VAL A 27 -11.49 6.76 -15.86
CA VAL A 27 -10.56 5.66 -15.59
C VAL A 27 -11.33 4.42 -15.14
N SER A 28 -11.21 3.35 -15.92
CA SER A 28 -11.77 2.03 -15.60
C SER A 28 -10.65 1.02 -15.41
N LEU A 29 -10.58 0.40 -14.23
CA LEU A 29 -9.52 -0.53 -13.80
C LEU A 29 -10.15 -1.66 -12.99
N ALA A 30 -9.64 -2.87 -13.13
CA ALA A 30 -10.02 -4.02 -12.32
C ALA A 30 -8.78 -4.71 -11.76
N LEU A 31 -8.77 -4.99 -10.45
CA LEU A 31 -7.69 -5.69 -9.77
C LEU A 31 -8.05 -7.15 -9.53
N PRO A 32 -7.38 -8.10 -10.21
CA PRO A 32 -7.62 -9.53 -9.99
C PRO A 32 -7.25 -9.96 -8.57
N PRO A 33 -8.02 -10.85 -7.94
CA PRO A 33 -7.77 -11.26 -6.57
C PRO A 33 -6.43 -11.98 -6.41
N GLY A 34 -5.73 -11.68 -5.31
CA GLY A 34 -4.45 -12.30 -4.95
C GLY A 34 -3.28 -11.91 -5.86
N SER A 35 -3.46 -10.95 -6.76
CA SER A 35 -2.41 -10.48 -7.68
C SER A 35 -1.78 -9.17 -7.23
N ILE A 36 -0.57 -8.89 -7.72
CA ILE A 36 0.04 -7.57 -7.68
C ILE A 36 -0.16 -6.91 -9.05
N THR A 37 -0.94 -5.83 -9.06
CA THR A 37 -1.07 -4.97 -10.24
C THR A 37 -0.19 -3.75 -10.06
N ALA A 38 0.79 -3.56 -10.94
CA ALA A 38 1.58 -2.34 -10.98
C ALA A 38 0.86 -1.27 -11.80
N LEU A 39 0.69 -0.08 -11.21
CA LEU A 39 0.22 1.11 -11.89
C LEU A 39 1.42 1.99 -12.23
N VAL A 40 1.74 2.09 -13.49
CA VAL A 40 2.87 2.86 -14.02
C VAL A 40 2.39 4.09 -14.78
N GLY A 41 3.28 5.01 -15.09
CA GLY A 41 2.98 6.20 -15.88
C GLY A 41 3.78 7.42 -15.41
N PRO A 42 3.77 8.53 -16.19
CA PRO A 42 4.55 9.72 -15.88
C PRO A 42 4.12 10.38 -14.55
N ASN A 43 5.00 11.24 -14.03
CA ASN A 43 4.67 12.05 -12.86
C ASN A 43 3.51 13.00 -13.21
N GLY A 44 2.55 13.14 -12.30
CA GLY A 44 1.35 13.93 -12.55
C GLY A 44 0.24 13.22 -13.34
N ALA A 45 0.41 11.95 -13.75
CA ALA A 45 -0.62 11.17 -14.46
C ALA A 45 -1.87 10.85 -13.60
N GLY A 46 -1.87 11.16 -12.30
CA GLY A 46 -3.01 10.90 -11.42
C GLY A 46 -2.93 9.60 -10.62
N LYS A 47 -1.79 8.91 -10.60
CA LYS A 47 -1.63 7.62 -9.88
C LYS A 47 -1.99 7.71 -8.40
N SER A 48 -1.39 8.63 -7.65
CA SER A 48 -1.72 8.85 -6.22
C SER A 48 -3.14 9.42 -6.03
N THR A 49 -3.66 10.13 -7.04
CA THR A 49 -5.05 10.61 -7.04
C THR A 49 -6.03 9.44 -7.15
N LEU A 50 -5.70 8.40 -7.92
CA LEU A 50 -6.49 7.17 -7.97
C LEU A 50 -6.52 6.48 -6.60
N ILE A 51 -5.38 6.35 -5.92
CA ILE A 51 -5.33 5.80 -4.55
C ILE A 51 -6.17 6.65 -3.59
N ALA A 52 -6.05 7.98 -3.65
CA ALA A 52 -6.82 8.88 -2.79
C ALA A 52 -8.34 8.75 -3.01
N ALA A 53 -8.78 8.57 -4.26
CA ALA A 53 -10.19 8.29 -4.57
C ALA A 53 -10.64 6.93 -4.03
N VAL A 54 -9.84 5.87 -4.19
CA VAL A 54 -10.11 4.53 -3.65
C VAL A 54 -10.21 4.55 -2.12
N LEU A 55 -9.40 5.37 -1.45
CA LEU A 55 -9.44 5.56 0.00
C LEU A 55 -10.58 6.48 0.48
N GLY A 56 -11.37 7.05 -0.44
CA GLY A 56 -12.44 8.00 -0.11
C GLY A 56 -11.94 9.34 0.44
N GLN A 57 -10.69 9.71 0.16
CA GLN A 57 -10.07 10.95 0.65
C GLN A 57 -10.39 12.17 -0.23
N ILE A 58 -10.93 11.95 -1.42
CA ILE A 58 -11.28 13.00 -2.39
C ILE A 58 -12.59 12.66 -3.09
N GLU A 59 -13.29 13.69 -3.55
CA GLU A 59 -14.50 13.54 -4.36
C GLU A 59 -14.18 13.05 -5.77
N PHE A 60 -15.08 12.24 -6.33
CA PHE A 60 -14.98 11.69 -7.67
C PHE A 60 -16.36 11.49 -8.30
N GLU A 61 -16.39 11.44 -9.61
CA GLU A 61 -17.53 10.99 -10.43
C GLU A 61 -17.28 9.56 -10.90
N GLY A 62 -18.31 8.81 -11.26
CA GLY A 62 -18.19 7.40 -11.65
C GLY A 62 -18.46 6.45 -10.49
N ARG A 63 -17.84 5.28 -10.50
CA ARG A 63 -18.05 4.25 -9.46
C ARG A 63 -16.75 3.57 -9.05
N ILE A 64 -16.63 3.30 -7.76
CA ILE A 64 -15.62 2.43 -7.17
C ILE A 64 -16.37 1.28 -6.49
N LEU A 65 -16.10 0.05 -6.94
CA LEU A 65 -16.76 -1.16 -6.49
C LEU A 65 -15.73 -2.06 -5.80
N PHE A 66 -16.07 -2.52 -4.60
CA PHE A 66 -15.27 -3.48 -3.85
C PHE A 66 -16.04 -4.79 -3.78
N HIS A 67 -15.38 -5.89 -4.12
CA HIS A 67 -15.94 -7.24 -4.02
C HIS A 67 -15.19 -8.00 -2.92
N TRP A 68 -15.49 -7.62 -1.67
CA TRP A 68 -14.87 -8.20 -0.50
C TRP A 68 -15.26 -9.67 -0.31
N ARG A 69 -14.28 -10.47 0.09
CA ARG A 69 -14.44 -11.88 0.42
C ARG A 69 -14.36 -12.13 1.93
N ARG A 70 -13.84 -11.14 2.67
CA ARG A 70 -13.65 -11.13 4.12
C ARG A 70 -14.12 -9.79 4.68
N ASP A 71 -13.35 -9.21 5.55
CA ASP A 71 -13.69 -8.02 6.34
C ASP A 71 -13.61 -6.68 5.59
N GLY A 72 -13.19 -6.70 4.31
CA GLY A 72 -13.10 -5.49 3.51
C GLY A 72 -12.01 -4.52 3.97
N ARG A 73 -10.90 -5.02 4.50
CA ARG A 73 -9.81 -4.18 4.98
C ARG A 73 -8.90 -3.73 3.88
N ILE A 74 -8.53 -2.45 3.92
CA ILE A 74 -7.51 -1.84 3.05
C ILE A 74 -6.29 -1.54 3.90
N GLY A 75 -5.13 -2.07 3.48
CA GLY A 75 -3.81 -1.62 3.95
C GLY A 75 -3.27 -0.54 3.03
N PHE A 76 -2.59 0.47 3.58
CA PHE A 76 -2.01 1.54 2.78
C PHE A 76 -0.61 1.91 3.25
N VAL A 77 0.32 1.98 2.30
CA VAL A 77 1.67 2.51 2.50
C VAL A 77 1.84 3.73 1.58
N PRO A 78 1.90 4.95 2.15
CA PRO A 78 2.07 6.18 1.38
C PRO A 78 3.51 6.35 0.89
N GLN A 79 3.69 7.13 -0.17
CA GLN A 79 5.00 7.52 -0.70
C GLN A 79 5.85 8.25 0.36
N ARG A 80 5.22 9.12 1.14
CA ARG A 80 5.85 9.86 2.23
C ARG A 80 4.98 9.76 3.46
N PHE A 81 5.58 9.36 4.55
CA PHE A 81 4.97 9.44 5.86
C PHE A 81 5.64 10.60 6.61
N ALA A 82 4.97 11.75 6.61
CA ALA A 82 5.44 12.90 7.36
C ALA A 82 5.19 12.64 8.85
N THR A 83 6.26 12.37 9.60
CA THR A 83 6.22 12.40 11.04
C THR A 83 6.60 13.79 11.51
N ASP A 84 5.80 14.38 12.38
CA ASP A 84 6.25 15.54 13.15
C ASP A 84 7.36 15.07 14.11
N PRO A 85 8.60 15.56 13.98
CA PRO A 85 9.70 15.15 14.86
C PRO A 85 9.45 15.46 16.34
N THR A 86 8.51 16.36 16.62
CA THR A 86 8.12 16.73 18.00
C THR A 86 7.11 15.76 18.60
N LEU A 87 6.47 14.91 17.78
CA LEU A 87 5.54 13.91 18.26
C LEU A 87 6.31 12.78 18.98
N PRO A 88 6.16 12.63 20.31
CA PRO A 88 6.88 11.61 21.07
C PRO A 88 6.23 10.22 20.87
N LEU A 89 6.19 9.73 19.62
CA LEU A 89 5.60 8.45 19.26
C LEU A 89 6.70 7.47 18.88
N THR A 90 6.72 6.31 19.53
CA THR A 90 7.65 5.23 19.23
C THR A 90 7.09 4.27 18.17
N ALA A 91 7.96 3.45 17.56
CA ALA A 91 7.55 2.44 16.60
C ALA A 91 6.55 1.43 17.17
N GLY A 92 6.74 1.03 18.43
CA GLY A 92 5.81 0.13 19.12
C GLY A 92 4.45 0.77 19.38
N GLU A 93 4.43 2.03 19.82
CA GLU A 93 3.19 2.78 20.04
C GLU A 93 2.44 3.02 18.74
N PHE A 94 3.14 3.35 17.66
CA PHE A 94 2.56 3.48 16.32
C PHE A 94 1.82 2.22 15.89
N LEU A 95 2.46 1.05 16.01
CA LEU A 95 1.80 -0.22 15.70
C LEU A 95 0.64 -0.52 16.66
N ALA A 96 0.74 -0.14 17.92
CA ALA A 96 -0.32 -0.37 18.90
C ALA A 96 -1.58 0.48 18.66
N LEU A 97 -1.46 1.68 18.06
CA LEU A 97 -2.58 2.59 17.77
C LEU A 97 -3.73 1.93 17.02
N THR A 98 -3.42 1.05 16.07
CA THR A 98 -4.42 0.37 15.25
C THR A 98 -4.88 -0.98 15.82
N ARG A 99 -4.28 -1.43 16.95
CA ARG A 99 -4.46 -2.78 17.53
C ARG A 99 -5.12 -2.78 18.91
N GLN A 100 -5.26 -1.60 19.52
CA GLN A 100 -6.00 -1.46 20.78
C GLN A 100 -6.93 -0.23 20.77
N ARG A 101 -8.03 -0.33 21.50
CA ARG A 101 -8.93 0.81 21.76
C ARG A 101 -8.55 1.60 23.00
N ARG A 102 -7.69 1.03 23.83
CA ARG A 102 -7.18 1.66 25.04
C ARG A 102 -6.25 2.81 24.67
N PRO A 103 -6.39 4.01 25.28
CA PRO A 103 -5.47 5.12 25.08
C PRO A 103 -4.03 4.72 25.43
N LEU A 104 -3.04 5.18 24.64
CA LEU A 104 -1.62 4.85 24.86
C LEU A 104 -1.08 5.36 26.19
N CYS A 105 -1.60 6.47 26.71
CA CYS A 105 -1.23 6.99 28.05
C CYS A 105 -1.51 6.01 29.18
N LEU A 106 -2.38 5.03 28.97
CA LEU A 106 -2.63 3.93 29.91
C LEU A 106 -1.76 2.70 29.64
N GLY A 107 -0.81 2.82 28.70
CA GLY A 107 0.12 1.78 28.26
C GLY A 107 -0.43 0.86 27.19
N ILE A 108 0.41 -0.03 26.71
CA ILE A 108 0.08 -1.05 25.69
C ILE A 108 -0.31 -2.34 26.43
N ALA A 109 -1.46 -2.92 26.08
CA ALA A 109 -1.91 -4.19 26.64
C ALA A 109 -0.92 -5.33 26.30
N ALA A 110 -0.72 -6.29 27.21
CA ALA A 110 0.29 -7.34 27.07
C ALA A 110 0.14 -8.15 25.76
N ALA A 111 -1.09 -8.52 25.39
CA ALA A 111 -1.34 -9.22 24.13
C ALA A 111 -1.01 -8.38 22.90
N VAL A 112 -1.28 -7.06 22.94
CA VAL A 112 -0.93 -6.13 21.86
C VAL A 112 0.58 -5.96 21.79
N ARG A 113 1.27 -5.85 22.93
CA ARG A 113 2.74 -5.76 22.99
C ARG A 113 3.40 -6.98 22.36
N ALA A 114 2.97 -8.19 22.72
CA ALA A 114 3.50 -9.42 22.11
C ALA A 114 3.28 -9.45 20.60
N ARG A 115 2.11 -8.99 20.10
CA ARG A 115 1.84 -8.88 18.66
C ARG A 115 2.74 -7.85 17.99
N VAL A 116 2.93 -6.68 18.61
CA VAL A 116 3.82 -5.61 18.11
C VAL A 116 5.27 -6.09 18.01
N ASP A 117 5.77 -6.78 19.06
CA ASP A 117 7.13 -7.32 19.08
C ASP A 117 7.32 -8.34 17.95
N GLY A 118 6.34 -9.21 17.68
CA GLY A 118 6.34 -10.13 16.55
C GLY A 118 6.40 -9.40 15.21
N LEU A 119 5.54 -8.39 15.00
CA LEU A 119 5.53 -7.61 13.76
C LEU A 119 6.84 -6.86 13.52
N LEU A 120 7.44 -6.31 14.56
CA LEU A 120 8.75 -5.67 14.47
C LEU A 120 9.85 -6.69 14.12
N ALA A 121 9.81 -7.87 14.70
CA ALA A 121 10.76 -8.95 14.37
C ALA A 121 10.61 -9.38 12.91
N ASP A 122 9.38 -9.62 12.45
CA ASP A 122 9.08 -10.01 11.06
C ASP A 122 9.51 -8.94 10.04
N ALA A 123 9.52 -7.65 10.45
CA ALA A 123 9.94 -6.52 9.62
C ALA A 123 11.45 -6.21 9.71
N ASP A 124 12.29 -7.06 10.32
CA ASP A 124 13.70 -6.79 10.65
C ASP A 124 13.88 -5.50 11.49
N LEU A 125 12.96 -5.23 12.39
CA LEU A 125 12.97 -4.11 13.33
C LEU A 125 12.94 -4.60 14.78
N GLY A 126 13.41 -5.82 15.04
CA GLY A 126 13.50 -6.37 16.39
C GLY A 126 14.25 -5.42 17.34
N GLY A 127 13.69 -5.15 18.51
CA GLY A 127 14.23 -4.20 19.48
C GLY A 127 13.92 -2.72 19.25
N PHE A 128 13.17 -2.37 18.19
CA PHE A 128 12.83 -0.97 17.89
C PHE A 128 11.55 -0.47 18.55
N ALA A 129 10.89 -1.27 19.36
CA ALA A 129 9.61 -0.92 19.98
C ALA A 129 9.63 0.44 20.70
N SER A 130 10.73 0.77 21.38
CA SER A 130 10.93 2.05 22.10
C SER A 130 11.60 3.14 21.27
N ARG A 131 11.96 2.87 20.01
CA ARG A 131 12.64 3.83 19.15
C ARG A 131 11.66 4.88 18.63
N PRO A 132 11.93 6.19 18.79
CA PRO A 132 11.09 7.25 18.24
C PRO A 132 10.96 7.15 16.72
N LEU A 133 9.77 7.40 16.17
CA LEU A 133 9.52 7.35 14.72
C LEU A 133 10.46 8.27 13.93
N GLY A 134 10.71 9.48 14.43
CA GLY A 134 11.60 10.45 13.79
C GLY A 134 13.08 10.01 13.73
N MET A 135 13.45 8.94 14.43
CA MET A 135 14.80 8.37 14.43
C MET A 135 14.96 7.17 13.48
N LEU A 136 13.90 6.77 12.80
CA LEU A 136 13.96 5.71 11.81
C LEU A 136 14.50 6.22 10.49
N SER A 137 15.38 5.44 9.86
CA SER A 137 15.76 5.66 8.47
C SER A 137 14.56 5.47 7.53
N GLY A 138 14.64 5.98 6.30
CA GLY A 138 13.57 5.81 5.31
C GLY A 138 13.19 4.33 5.10
N GLY A 139 14.17 3.44 4.99
CA GLY A 139 13.92 2.01 4.82
C GLY A 139 13.30 1.34 6.04
N GLU A 140 13.71 1.73 7.25
CA GLU A 140 13.10 1.25 8.50
C GLU A 140 11.65 1.72 8.61
N MET A 141 11.39 2.99 8.27
CA MET A 141 10.04 3.55 8.25
C MET A 141 9.14 2.81 7.24
N GLN A 142 9.62 2.55 6.03
CA GLN A 142 8.83 1.83 5.02
C GLN A 142 8.50 0.41 5.45
N ARG A 143 9.43 -0.31 6.09
CA ARG A 143 9.16 -1.65 6.63
C ARG A 143 8.15 -1.59 7.79
N LEU A 144 8.25 -0.60 8.66
CA LEU A 144 7.28 -0.37 9.74
C LEU A 144 5.88 -0.10 9.18
N LEU A 145 5.77 0.75 8.15
CA LEU A 145 4.51 1.06 7.48
C LEU A 145 3.92 -0.17 6.79
N LEU A 146 4.76 -0.99 6.14
CA LEU A 146 4.31 -2.24 5.52
C LEU A 146 3.79 -3.22 6.58
N ALA A 147 4.53 -3.41 7.68
CA ALA A 147 4.08 -4.25 8.79
C ALA A 147 2.75 -3.77 9.38
N ASN A 148 2.56 -2.43 9.49
CA ASN A 148 1.30 -1.86 9.92
C ASN A 148 0.16 -2.08 8.91
N ALA A 149 0.45 -1.95 7.62
CA ALA A 149 -0.54 -2.08 6.54
C ALA A 149 -0.96 -3.54 6.30
N THR A 150 -0.12 -4.51 6.67
CA THR A 150 -0.39 -5.95 6.47
C THR A 150 -0.93 -6.66 7.72
N ASP A 151 -1.01 -5.98 8.86
CA ASP A 151 -1.62 -6.50 10.09
C ASP A 151 -2.60 -5.48 10.71
N PRO A 152 -3.88 -5.83 10.91
CA PRO A 152 -4.54 -7.09 10.52
C PRO A 152 -4.55 -7.28 9.00
N LEU A 153 -4.54 -8.55 8.57
CA LEU A 153 -4.42 -8.93 7.16
C LEU A 153 -5.46 -8.23 6.27
N PRO A 154 -5.05 -7.37 5.32
CA PRO A 154 -5.99 -6.70 4.41
C PRO A 154 -6.40 -7.61 3.25
N GLU A 155 -7.51 -7.29 2.58
CA GLU A 155 -7.86 -7.87 1.28
C GLU A 155 -7.27 -7.10 0.11
N LEU A 156 -7.10 -5.79 0.31
CA LEU A 156 -6.48 -4.87 -0.64
C LEU A 156 -5.34 -4.12 0.02
N LEU A 157 -4.16 -4.19 -0.57
CA LEU A 157 -2.98 -3.44 -0.16
C LEU A 157 -2.65 -2.39 -1.23
N LEU A 158 -2.60 -1.13 -0.83
CA LEU A 158 -2.25 -0.01 -1.70
C LEU A 158 -0.86 0.49 -1.33
N LEU A 159 0.04 0.53 -2.31
CA LEU A 159 1.43 0.93 -2.15
C LEU A 159 1.72 2.09 -3.11
N ASP A 160 1.93 3.29 -2.56
CA ASP A 160 2.23 4.48 -3.35
C ASP A 160 3.73 4.78 -3.32
N GLU A 161 4.44 4.35 -4.36
CA GLU A 161 5.90 4.52 -4.52
C GLU A 161 6.72 4.15 -3.27
N PRO A 162 6.51 2.98 -2.67
CA PRO A 162 7.03 2.63 -1.34
C PRO A 162 8.55 2.53 -1.29
N ALA A 163 9.24 2.44 -2.43
CA ALA A 163 10.69 2.31 -2.52
C ALA A 163 11.40 3.63 -2.86
N THR A 164 10.66 4.72 -3.05
CA THR A 164 11.25 6.01 -3.42
C THR A 164 12.20 6.54 -2.34
N GLY A 165 13.44 6.85 -2.73
CA GLY A 165 14.47 7.38 -1.82
C GLY A 165 15.14 6.32 -0.95
N LEU A 166 14.88 5.03 -1.17
CA LEU A 166 15.56 3.93 -0.51
C LEU A 166 16.81 3.51 -1.29
N ASP A 167 17.84 3.06 -0.57
CA ASP A 167 18.97 2.38 -1.18
C ASP A 167 18.55 0.97 -1.67
N GLU A 168 19.39 0.38 -2.52
CA GLU A 168 19.10 -0.92 -3.15
C GLU A 168 18.90 -2.07 -2.14
N ARG A 169 19.59 -2.01 -1.01
CA ARG A 169 19.46 -3.01 0.06
C ARG A 169 18.11 -2.88 0.77
N ALA A 170 17.68 -1.64 1.07
CA ALA A 170 16.39 -1.37 1.68
C ALA A 170 15.23 -1.75 0.74
N VAL A 171 15.37 -1.48 -0.57
CA VAL A 171 14.40 -1.90 -1.59
C VAL A 171 14.24 -3.42 -1.58
N ARG A 172 15.35 -4.19 -1.66
CA ARG A 172 15.30 -5.66 -1.64
C ARG A 172 14.61 -6.20 -0.39
N ARG A 173 14.94 -5.67 0.78
CA ARG A 173 14.29 -6.07 2.04
C ARG A 173 12.79 -5.79 2.05
N PHE A 174 12.39 -4.61 1.57
CA PHE A 174 10.97 -4.28 1.43
C PHE A 174 10.24 -5.27 0.51
N GLU A 175 10.84 -5.61 -0.64
CA GLU A 175 10.26 -6.58 -1.59
C GLU A 175 10.15 -7.99 -0.99
N GLU A 176 11.15 -8.43 -0.21
CA GLU A 176 11.12 -9.71 0.52
C GLU A 176 9.97 -9.75 1.53
N HIS A 177 9.80 -8.69 2.33
CA HIS A 177 8.70 -8.58 3.29
C HIS A 177 7.32 -8.54 2.58
N LEU A 178 7.23 -7.83 1.45
CA LEU A 178 5.98 -7.81 0.67
C LEU A 178 5.64 -9.21 0.13
N ARG A 179 6.64 -9.94 -0.40
CA ARG A 179 6.43 -11.32 -0.87
C ARG A 179 6.04 -12.26 0.27
N ALA A 180 6.70 -12.15 1.43
CA ALA A 180 6.36 -12.93 2.61
C ALA A 180 4.95 -12.65 3.10
N ALA A 181 4.53 -11.38 3.18
CA ALA A 181 3.18 -10.99 3.57
C ALA A 181 2.11 -11.51 2.59
N ARG A 182 2.44 -11.59 1.29
CA ARG A 182 1.54 -12.12 0.26
C ARG A 182 1.45 -13.64 0.29
N ALA A 183 2.53 -14.34 0.64
CA ALA A 183 2.60 -15.80 0.60
C ALA A 183 1.47 -16.45 1.41
N GLY A 184 0.58 -17.19 0.74
CA GLY A 184 -0.56 -17.88 1.35
C GLY A 184 -1.68 -16.98 1.87
N SER A 185 -1.55 -15.66 1.80
CA SER A 185 -2.53 -14.70 2.35
C SER A 185 -3.68 -14.35 1.39
N GLY A 186 -3.42 -14.41 0.08
CA GLY A 186 -4.36 -13.98 -0.95
C GLY A 186 -4.60 -12.47 -1.02
N ILE A 187 -3.68 -11.65 -0.46
CA ILE A 187 -3.75 -10.18 -0.54
C ILE A 187 -3.68 -9.74 -2.01
N THR A 188 -4.63 -8.90 -2.41
CA THR A 188 -4.57 -8.18 -3.69
C THR A 188 -3.82 -6.88 -3.51
N THR A 189 -2.86 -6.56 -4.38
CA THR A 189 -2.00 -5.39 -4.22
C THR A 189 -2.07 -4.48 -5.44
N LEU A 190 -2.26 -3.17 -5.23
CA LEU A 190 -2.01 -2.11 -6.20
C LEU A 190 -0.69 -1.44 -5.83
N LEU A 191 0.31 -1.58 -6.70
CA LEU A 191 1.64 -1.00 -6.53
C LEU A 191 1.85 0.14 -7.52
N ILE A 192 1.99 1.36 -7.05
CA ILE A 192 2.52 2.45 -7.87
C ILE A 192 4.04 2.40 -7.78
N SER A 193 4.70 2.34 -8.93
CA SER A 193 6.15 2.40 -9.03
C SER A 193 6.57 3.04 -10.35
N HIS A 194 7.63 3.80 -10.31
CA HIS A 194 8.31 4.35 -11.48
C HIS A 194 9.60 3.56 -11.83
N ASP A 195 9.97 2.56 -11.03
CA ASP A 195 11.11 1.68 -11.28
C ASP A 195 10.70 0.45 -12.09
N PRO A 196 11.09 0.34 -13.39
CA PRO A 196 10.75 -0.80 -14.21
C PRO A 196 11.34 -2.12 -13.71
N ALA A 197 12.47 -2.08 -12.98
CA ALA A 197 13.08 -3.27 -12.43
C ALA A 197 12.26 -3.82 -11.26
N GLN A 198 11.76 -2.95 -10.38
CA GLN A 198 10.83 -3.33 -9.31
C GLN A 198 9.53 -3.90 -9.87
N VAL A 199 8.95 -3.25 -10.88
CA VAL A 199 7.72 -3.72 -11.54
C VAL A 199 7.92 -5.12 -12.11
N ARG A 200 9.03 -5.38 -12.84
CA ARG A 200 9.33 -6.73 -13.37
C ARG A 200 9.51 -7.80 -12.29
N ARG A 201 10.02 -7.42 -11.11
CA ARG A 201 10.24 -8.38 -10.00
C ARG A 201 8.99 -8.71 -9.22
N LEU A 202 8.01 -7.81 -9.18
CA LEU A 202 6.87 -7.92 -8.25
C LEU A 202 5.53 -8.11 -8.93
N ALA A 203 5.30 -7.47 -10.11
CA ALA A 203 3.97 -7.35 -10.69
C ALA A 203 3.56 -8.59 -11.49
N ASP A 204 2.33 -9.06 -11.25
CA ASP A 204 1.66 -10.05 -12.10
C ASP A 204 0.96 -9.37 -13.29
N HIS A 205 0.51 -8.12 -13.08
CA HIS A 205 -0.15 -7.30 -14.10
C HIS A 205 0.43 -5.89 -14.11
N VAL A 206 0.48 -5.27 -15.29
CA VAL A 206 0.91 -3.87 -15.44
C VAL A 206 -0.20 -3.09 -16.11
N VAL A 207 -0.52 -1.96 -15.53
CA VAL A 207 -1.49 -0.99 -16.04
C VAL A 207 -0.78 0.36 -16.17
N GLU A 208 -0.84 0.94 -17.36
CA GLU A 208 -0.28 2.26 -17.62
C GLU A 208 -1.39 3.31 -17.54
N LEU A 209 -1.14 4.34 -16.72
CA LEU A 209 -1.96 5.54 -16.63
C LEU A 209 -1.21 6.67 -17.35
N ASP A 210 -1.70 7.06 -18.53
CA ASP A 210 -1.16 8.16 -19.31
C ASP A 210 -2.23 9.23 -19.50
N ARG A 211 -1.99 10.45 -19.00
CA ARG A 211 -2.87 11.62 -19.14
C ARG A 211 -4.35 11.28 -18.94
N ALA A 212 -4.63 10.62 -17.80
CA ALA A 212 -5.97 10.18 -17.40
C ALA A 212 -6.58 9.00 -18.21
N VAL A 213 -5.84 8.36 -19.09
CA VAL A 213 -6.28 7.18 -19.85
C VAL A 213 -5.57 5.93 -19.35
N VAL A 214 -6.33 4.86 -19.11
CA VAL A 214 -5.80 3.55 -18.70
C VAL A 214 -5.48 2.70 -19.94
N ARG A 215 -4.25 2.22 -20.03
CA ARG A 215 -3.85 1.20 -20.99
C ARG A 215 -3.43 -0.06 -20.26
N HIS A 216 -4.04 -1.18 -20.58
CA HIS A 216 -3.60 -2.48 -20.08
C HIS A 216 -2.38 -2.93 -20.88
N ALA A 217 -1.20 -2.94 -20.25
CA ALA A 217 -0.05 -3.63 -20.80
C ALA A 217 -0.22 -5.14 -20.53
N ALA A 218 0.17 -5.98 -21.51
CA ALA A 218 0.08 -7.42 -21.38
C ALA A 218 0.84 -7.91 -20.15
N SER A 219 0.33 -8.98 -19.52
CA SER A 219 0.99 -9.70 -18.41
C SER A 219 2.47 -9.90 -18.70
N VAL A 220 3.32 -9.51 -17.77
CA VAL A 220 4.76 -9.83 -17.82
C VAL A 220 4.87 -11.34 -17.63
N GLY A 221 5.00 -12.06 -18.76
CA GLY A 221 5.30 -13.49 -18.70
C GLY A 221 6.65 -13.69 -18.06
N LEU A 222 6.65 -14.40 -16.94
CA LEU A 222 7.87 -14.99 -16.38
C LEU A 222 8.33 -16.06 -17.38
N SER A 223 9.36 -15.76 -18.16
CA SER A 223 10.20 -16.73 -18.86
C SER A 223 11.54 -16.82 -18.16
#